data_598ba1e1896d51a631e69d4e8328ef3b
#
_entry.id   598ba1e1896d51a631e69d4e8328ef3b
#
_cell.length_a   1.000
_cell.length_b   1.000
_cell.length_c   1.000
_cell.angle_alpha   90.00
_cell.angle_beta   90.00
_cell.angle_gamma   90.00
#
_symmetry.space_group_name_H-M   'P 1'
#
loop_
_entity.id
_entity.type
_entity.pdbx_description
1 polymer ?
#
loop_
_entity_poly.entity_id
_entity_poly.type
_entity_poly.pdbx_seq_one_letter_code
_entity_poly.pdbx_strand_id
1 'polypeptide(L)'
;LGKKVLVPAFVDTHQHMASFSTFHAGLNVMDAESNEEIAQMVKEFVQSSGNKKTLIAFGASPYSVKEGRLISRKELDKVCPDKEIMVVKYDGHACIINSRLLDKLKGKVSKLRGYHEDTGEMNQEAFFECSNYITNSLSIIDLFKNMQSAIDFQASHGIGCIHTVSGVGFTGNLDITFEKIFAKSLTNGYQVRVFPQSMNVDVALKRKLPRIGGCFECALDGCFGSHDAAMNEPYVDSLGGDGVLYYDDEKVIDFCKKANRAGLQIEMHAIGDKAFDQACRALKAALDDYPRKDHRHGIIHDCLPTEEGIKICRDYNIQMPVQSAFINWKQEPDEYLESIMGKERTERLNPIRTFNENGIVVSCGSDAPCTSPDPIVWIDKAVNNMNQSQAVSVQEALRMCTYNGYYVTFDEKER
;
A
#
# COMPACT_ATOMS: atom_id res chain seq x y z
N LEU A 1 -35.67 2.98 8.66
CA LEU A 1 -34.59 2.21 7.97
C LEU A 1 -35.13 0.96 7.26
N GLY A 2 -36.32 0.45 7.60
CA GLY A 2 -36.90 -0.75 7.01
C GLY A 2 -36.01 -1.97 7.28
N LYS A 3 -35.56 -2.66 6.20
CA LYS A 3 -34.66 -3.83 6.29
C LYS A 3 -33.16 -3.44 6.25
N LYS A 4 -32.83 -2.13 6.25
CA LYS A 4 -31.44 -1.66 6.19
C LYS A 4 -30.80 -1.68 7.58
N VAL A 5 -29.52 -1.99 7.65
CA VAL A 5 -28.71 -1.92 8.85
C VAL A 5 -27.90 -0.62 8.83
N LEU A 6 -27.84 0.08 9.95
CA LEU A 6 -26.96 1.23 10.13
C LEU A 6 -25.68 0.78 10.83
N VAL A 7 -24.56 1.09 10.26
CA VAL A 7 -23.23 0.84 10.83
C VAL A 7 -22.47 2.17 10.92
N PRO A 8 -21.44 2.30 11.78
CA PRO A 8 -20.54 3.44 11.74
C PRO A 8 -19.89 3.57 10.35
N ALA A 9 -19.43 4.76 9.99
CA ALA A 9 -18.62 4.92 8.78
C ALA A 9 -17.36 4.05 8.88
N PHE A 10 -16.96 3.48 7.74
CA PHE A 10 -15.77 2.65 7.66
C PHE A 10 -14.49 3.47 7.77
N VAL A 11 -13.43 2.82 8.18
CA VAL A 11 -12.08 3.38 8.25
C VAL A 11 -11.15 2.56 7.36
N ASP A 12 -10.44 3.22 6.47
CA ASP A 12 -9.35 2.64 5.71
C ASP A 12 -8.05 2.89 6.46
N THR A 13 -7.49 1.87 7.09
CA THR A 13 -6.37 2.03 8.03
C THR A 13 -4.99 2.03 7.38
N HIS A 14 -4.93 1.87 6.07
CA HIS A 14 -3.68 2.02 5.32
C HIS A 14 -3.95 2.26 3.85
N GLN A 15 -3.49 3.40 3.34
CA GLN A 15 -3.49 3.71 1.92
C GLN A 15 -2.47 4.79 1.55
N HIS A 16 -2.16 4.89 0.26
CA HIS A 16 -1.31 5.93 -0.34
C HIS A 16 -2.18 6.98 -1.04
N MET A 17 -2.78 7.92 -0.28
CA MET A 17 -3.77 8.86 -0.82
C MET A 17 -3.25 9.67 -2.02
N ALA A 18 -2.01 10.17 -1.98
CA ALA A 18 -1.43 10.94 -3.09
C ALA A 18 -1.33 10.10 -4.37
N SER A 19 -0.84 8.86 -4.25
CA SER A 19 -0.75 7.92 -5.37
C SER A 19 -2.14 7.49 -5.82
N PHE A 20 -3.02 7.10 -4.89
CA PHE A 20 -4.39 6.70 -5.21
C PHE A 20 -5.13 7.82 -5.95
N SER A 21 -5.07 9.06 -5.49
CA SER A 21 -5.73 10.19 -6.15
C SER A 21 -5.21 10.45 -7.56
N THR A 22 -3.93 10.22 -7.79
CA THR A 22 -3.31 10.36 -9.10
C THR A 22 -3.75 9.25 -10.06
N PHE A 23 -3.75 8.00 -9.59
CA PHE A 23 -4.11 6.84 -10.41
C PHE A 23 -5.62 6.70 -10.60
N HIS A 24 -6.42 7.05 -9.59
CA HIS A 24 -7.88 7.11 -9.70
C HIS A 24 -8.37 8.11 -10.77
N ALA A 25 -7.62 9.19 -10.99
CA ALA A 25 -7.87 10.13 -12.09
C ALA A 25 -7.39 9.62 -13.47
N GLY A 26 -6.73 8.47 -13.52
CA GLY A 26 -6.23 7.76 -14.69
C GLY A 26 -7.13 6.61 -15.13
N LEU A 27 -6.54 5.64 -15.81
CA LEU A 27 -7.18 4.41 -16.27
C LEU A 27 -6.87 3.25 -15.32
N ASN A 28 -7.90 2.60 -14.79
CA ASN A 28 -7.72 1.34 -14.03
C ASN A 28 -7.74 0.17 -15.02
N VAL A 29 -6.70 -0.68 -15.00
CA VAL A 29 -6.58 -1.89 -15.85
C VAL A 29 -6.47 -3.18 -15.03
N MET A 30 -6.77 -3.14 -13.72
CA MET A 30 -6.64 -4.28 -12.81
C MET A 30 -7.45 -5.51 -13.22
N ASP A 31 -8.62 -5.29 -13.82
CA ASP A 31 -9.53 -6.39 -14.20
C ASP A 31 -9.21 -7.01 -15.54
N ALA A 32 -8.26 -6.44 -16.29
CA ALA A 32 -7.88 -6.96 -17.60
C ALA A 32 -7.28 -8.39 -17.50
N GLU A 33 -7.68 -9.25 -18.42
CA GLU A 33 -7.26 -10.65 -18.51
C GLU A 33 -6.22 -10.90 -19.61
N SER A 34 -5.89 -9.83 -20.38
CA SER A 34 -4.88 -9.90 -21.44
C SER A 34 -4.25 -8.54 -21.72
N ASN A 35 -3.04 -8.55 -22.28
CA ASN A 35 -2.39 -7.34 -22.77
C ASN A 35 -3.11 -6.72 -23.96
N GLU A 36 -3.85 -7.51 -24.76
CA GLU A 36 -4.70 -7.02 -25.82
C GLU A 36 -5.86 -6.19 -25.26
N GLU A 37 -6.49 -6.65 -24.18
CA GLU A 37 -7.53 -5.92 -23.48
C GLU A 37 -6.99 -4.62 -22.86
N ILE A 38 -5.81 -4.66 -22.19
CA ILE A 38 -5.13 -3.45 -21.69
C ILE A 38 -4.91 -2.46 -22.85
N ALA A 39 -4.41 -2.93 -24.00
CA ALA A 39 -4.17 -2.07 -25.16
C ALA A 39 -5.48 -1.45 -25.69
N GLN A 40 -6.59 -2.20 -25.73
CA GLN A 40 -7.89 -1.69 -26.13
C GLN A 40 -8.41 -0.63 -25.15
N MET A 41 -8.33 -0.89 -23.83
CA MET A 41 -8.71 0.06 -22.78
C MET A 41 -7.89 1.36 -22.89
N VAL A 42 -6.57 1.25 -23.11
CA VAL A 42 -5.68 2.40 -23.35
C VAL A 42 -6.11 3.19 -24.56
N LYS A 43 -6.44 2.53 -25.69
CA LYS A 43 -6.90 3.18 -26.91
C LYS A 43 -8.17 4.00 -26.68
N GLU A 44 -9.15 3.45 -25.98
CA GLU A 44 -10.40 4.14 -25.62
C GLU A 44 -10.14 5.32 -24.69
N PHE A 45 -9.26 5.15 -23.71
CA PHE A 45 -8.85 6.21 -22.80
C PHE A 45 -8.11 7.36 -23.51
N VAL A 46 -7.25 7.05 -24.48
CA VAL A 46 -6.61 8.07 -25.35
C VAL A 46 -7.65 8.92 -26.08
N GLN A 47 -8.70 8.29 -26.65
CA GLN A 47 -9.77 8.98 -27.37
C GLN A 47 -10.58 9.91 -26.45
N SER A 48 -10.83 9.51 -25.20
CA SER A 48 -11.60 10.29 -24.24
C SER A 48 -10.78 11.33 -23.47
N SER A 49 -9.44 11.27 -23.54
CA SER A 49 -8.53 12.09 -22.72
C SER A 49 -8.40 13.55 -23.16
N GLY A 50 -9.06 13.96 -24.26
CA GLY A 50 -9.01 15.34 -24.77
C GLY A 50 -7.57 15.83 -25.02
N ASN A 51 -7.25 17.00 -24.51
CA ASN A 51 -5.93 17.66 -24.71
C ASN A 51 -4.86 17.23 -23.70
N LYS A 52 -5.12 16.24 -22.84
CA LYS A 52 -4.09 15.72 -21.92
C LYS A 52 -2.91 15.17 -22.72
N LYS A 53 -1.70 15.61 -22.39
CA LYS A 53 -0.47 15.17 -23.07
C LYS A 53 0.08 13.88 -22.45
N THR A 54 -0.03 13.77 -21.15
CA THR A 54 0.48 12.64 -20.37
C THR A 54 -0.69 11.88 -19.74
N LEU A 55 -0.70 10.58 -19.92
CA LEU A 55 -1.71 9.66 -19.43
C LEU A 55 -1.11 8.65 -18.47
N ILE A 56 -1.92 8.22 -17.51
CA ILE A 56 -1.53 7.19 -16.54
C ILE A 56 -2.56 6.09 -16.58
N ALA A 57 -2.10 4.85 -16.56
CA ALA A 57 -2.91 3.67 -16.23
C ALA A 57 -2.27 2.96 -15.03
N PHE A 58 -3.08 2.27 -14.24
CA PHE A 58 -2.63 1.54 -13.06
C PHE A 58 -3.26 0.15 -12.99
N GLY A 59 -2.50 -0.81 -12.50
CA GLY A 59 -3.00 -2.12 -12.15
C GLY A 59 -2.61 -3.26 -13.10
N ALA A 60 -1.66 -3.03 -14.03
CA ALA A 60 -1.18 -4.12 -14.88
C ALA A 60 -0.46 -5.21 -14.07
N SER A 61 -0.80 -6.47 -14.30
CA SER A 61 -0.15 -7.60 -13.62
C SER A 61 0.24 -8.70 -14.62
N PRO A 62 1.48 -9.23 -14.53
CA PRO A 62 1.88 -10.37 -15.33
C PRO A 62 1.21 -11.68 -14.87
N TYR A 63 0.66 -11.70 -13.67
CA TYR A 63 0.05 -12.89 -13.06
C TYR A 63 -1.44 -13.04 -13.37
N SER A 64 -2.13 -11.93 -13.74
CA SER A 64 -3.56 -11.93 -14.06
C SER A 64 -3.86 -11.94 -15.56
N VAL A 65 -2.85 -11.76 -16.43
CA VAL A 65 -3.03 -11.75 -17.89
C VAL A 65 -2.54 -13.05 -18.52
N LYS A 66 -3.23 -13.50 -19.57
CA LYS A 66 -2.93 -14.77 -20.28
C LYS A 66 -1.51 -14.84 -20.86
N GLU A 67 -0.88 -13.70 -21.14
CA GLU A 67 0.48 -13.64 -21.70
C GLU A 67 1.58 -13.89 -20.67
N GLY A 68 1.27 -13.89 -19.35
CA GLY A 68 2.23 -14.09 -18.27
C GLY A 68 3.35 -13.04 -18.21
N ARG A 69 3.11 -11.85 -18.77
CA ARG A 69 4.05 -10.72 -18.79
C ARG A 69 3.32 -9.38 -18.80
N LEU A 70 3.99 -8.32 -18.41
CA LEU A 70 3.46 -6.97 -18.58
C LEU A 70 3.29 -6.62 -20.06
N ILE A 71 2.38 -5.66 -20.35
CA ILE A 71 2.28 -5.04 -21.67
C ILE A 71 3.62 -4.39 -22.04
N SER A 72 4.01 -4.41 -23.31
CA SER A 72 5.30 -3.86 -23.77
C SER A 72 5.14 -2.44 -24.35
N ARG A 73 6.27 -1.73 -24.39
CA ARG A 73 6.39 -0.42 -25.08
C ARG A 73 5.82 -0.46 -26.50
N LYS A 74 6.18 -1.51 -27.27
CA LYS A 74 5.72 -1.66 -28.67
C LYS A 74 4.20 -1.84 -28.78
N GLU A 75 3.57 -2.48 -27.82
CA GLU A 75 2.10 -2.61 -27.77
C GLU A 75 1.45 -1.26 -27.44
N LEU A 76 2.03 -0.51 -26.50
CA LEU A 76 1.57 0.84 -26.16
C LEU A 76 1.75 1.83 -27.31
N ASP A 77 2.87 1.77 -28.04
CA ASP A 77 3.14 2.63 -29.22
C ASP A 77 2.11 2.47 -30.32
N LYS A 78 1.51 1.25 -30.49
CA LYS A 78 0.47 1.00 -31.50
C LYS A 78 -0.85 1.69 -31.17
N VAL A 79 -1.18 1.85 -29.89
CA VAL A 79 -2.48 2.38 -29.43
C VAL A 79 -2.39 3.81 -28.90
N CYS A 80 -1.20 4.28 -28.53
CA CYS A 80 -0.95 5.60 -28.00
C CYS A 80 0.36 6.21 -28.59
N PRO A 81 0.45 6.47 -29.91
CA PRO A 81 1.69 6.97 -30.54
C PRO A 81 1.97 8.44 -30.23
N ASP A 82 0.91 9.25 -30.04
CA ASP A 82 1.01 10.72 -30.02
C ASP A 82 1.01 11.33 -28.62
N LYS A 83 0.66 10.54 -27.59
CA LYS A 83 0.64 10.97 -26.18
C LYS A 83 1.65 10.18 -25.36
N GLU A 84 2.08 10.77 -24.27
CA GLU A 84 2.89 10.09 -23.25
C GLU A 84 1.97 9.19 -22.43
N ILE A 85 2.36 7.93 -22.21
CA ILE A 85 1.62 7.05 -21.31
C ILE A 85 2.56 6.23 -20.44
N MET A 86 2.19 6.13 -19.16
CA MET A 86 2.78 5.25 -18.17
C MET A 86 1.71 4.28 -17.67
N VAL A 87 1.96 2.97 -17.79
CA VAL A 87 1.14 1.90 -17.24
C VAL A 87 1.86 1.32 -16.04
N VAL A 88 1.35 1.57 -14.85
CA VAL A 88 1.96 1.17 -13.59
C VAL A 88 1.52 -0.25 -13.22
N LYS A 89 2.46 -1.05 -12.73
CA LYS A 89 2.20 -2.38 -12.18
C LYS A 89 1.30 -2.28 -10.94
N TYR A 90 0.52 -3.31 -10.67
CA TYR A 90 -0.46 -3.38 -9.59
C TYR A 90 0.12 -3.06 -8.19
N ASP A 91 1.39 -3.38 -7.95
CA ASP A 91 2.09 -3.15 -6.68
C ASP A 91 2.76 -1.76 -6.57
N GLY A 92 2.72 -0.96 -7.64
CA GLY A 92 3.32 0.37 -7.65
C GLY A 92 4.85 0.41 -7.65
N HIS A 93 5.54 -0.71 -7.95
CA HIS A 93 7.01 -0.78 -7.94
C HIS A 93 7.64 -0.79 -9.34
N ALA A 94 6.86 -0.93 -10.39
CA ALA A 94 7.30 -0.90 -11.77
C ALA A 94 6.27 -0.25 -12.70
N CYS A 95 6.70 0.17 -13.88
CA CYS A 95 5.78 0.62 -14.92
C CYS A 95 6.32 0.29 -16.32
N ILE A 96 5.43 0.32 -17.30
CA ILE A 96 5.78 0.33 -18.72
C ILE A 96 5.48 1.71 -19.28
N ILE A 97 6.43 2.28 -20.01
CA ILE A 97 6.25 3.55 -20.69
C ILE A 97 6.35 3.37 -22.21
N ASN A 98 5.58 4.18 -22.97
CA ASN A 98 5.69 4.16 -24.42
C ASN A 98 6.91 4.95 -24.93
N SER A 99 7.24 4.83 -26.20
CA SER A 99 8.39 5.52 -26.83
C SER A 99 8.29 7.02 -26.67
N ARG A 100 7.10 7.60 -26.72
CA ARG A 100 6.89 9.05 -26.58
C ARG A 100 7.33 9.59 -25.22
N LEU A 101 7.03 8.86 -24.13
CA LEU A 101 7.47 9.21 -22.78
C LEU A 101 8.94 8.87 -22.58
N LEU A 102 9.41 7.75 -23.14
CA LEU A 102 10.81 7.34 -23.08
C LEU A 102 11.74 8.39 -23.71
N ASP A 103 11.39 8.93 -24.88
CA ASP A 103 12.21 9.95 -25.55
C ASP A 103 12.44 11.19 -24.68
N LYS A 104 11.48 11.55 -23.84
CA LYS A 104 11.62 12.66 -22.88
C LYS A 104 12.48 12.31 -21.67
N LEU A 105 12.40 11.09 -21.21
CA LEU A 105 13.04 10.67 -19.96
C LEU A 105 14.37 9.97 -20.16
N LYS A 106 14.71 9.52 -21.38
CA LYS A 106 15.90 8.72 -21.69
C LYS A 106 17.18 9.31 -21.11
N GLY A 107 17.39 10.61 -21.21
CA GLY A 107 18.56 11.30 -20.66
C GLY A 107 18.69 11.23 -19.13
N LYS A 108 17.57 10.99 -18.44
CA LYS A 108 17.52 10.89 -16.98
C LYS A 108 17.56 9.42 -16.51
N VAL A 109 16.80 8.54 -17.18
CA VAL A 109 16.59 7.16 -16.71
C VAL A 109 17.61 6.16 -17.23
N SER A 110 18.27 6.40 -18.38
CA SER A 110 19.11 5.41 -19.05
C SER A 110 20.34 4.91 -18.27
N LYS A 111 20.72 5.60 -17.19
CA LYS A 111 21.85 5.23 -16.31
C LYS A 111 21.39 4.73 -14.96
N LEU A 112 20.08 4.72 -14.72
CA LEU A 112 19.50 4.30 -13.44
C LEU A 112 19.26 2.77 -13.41
N ARG A 113 19.28 2.21 -12.24
CA ARG A 113 18.91 0.81 -12.05
C ARG A 113 17.44 0.61 -12.42
N GLY A 114 17.18 -0.51 -13.07
CA GLY A 114 15.80 -0.86 -13.47
C GLY A 114 15.35 -0.23 -14.79
N TYR A 115 16.27 0.30 -15.60
CA TYR A 115 15.98 0.79 -16.96
C TYR A 115 16.05 -0.34 -17.97
N HIS A 116 14.94 -0.60 -18.67
CA HIS A 116 14.83 -1.63 -19.72
C HIS A 116 14.27 -1.01 -21.01
N GLU A 117 15.18 -0.56 -21.92
CA GLU A 117 14.79 0.18 -23.13
C GLU A 117 13.90 -0.65 -24.07
N ASP A 118 14.23 -1.93 -24.26
CA ASP A 118 13.56 -2.77 -25.27
C ASP A 118 12.08 -3.02 -24.93
N THR A 119 11.78 -3.25 -23.69
CA THR A 119 10.43 -3.52 -23.18
C THR A 119 9.68 -2.22 -22.81
N GLY A 120 10.40 -1.15 -22.49
CA GLY A 120 9.87 0.06 -21.90
C GLY A 120 9.58 -0.08 -20.39
N GLU A 121 10.03 -1.18 -19.78
CA GLU A 121 9.86 -1.41 -18.35
C GLU A 121 10.85 -0.55 -17.55
N MET A 122 10.31 0.08 -16.52
CA MET A 122 11.06 0.87 -15.54
C MET A 122 10.72 0.32 -14.16
N ASN A 123 11.75 -0.11 -13.43
CA ASN A 123 11.61 -0.51 -12.03
C ASN A 123 12.69 0.18 -11.17
N GLN A 124 12.68 0.00 -9.86
CA GLN A 124 13.64 0.60 -8.94
C GLN A 124 13.81 2.12 -9.16
N GLU A 125 15.05 2.60 -9.32
CA GLU A 125 15.37 4.04 -9.49
C GLU A 125 14.72 4.64 -10.74
N ALA A 126 14.68 3.89 -11.84
CA ALA A 126 14.07 4.34 -13.09
C ALA A 126 12.54 4.52 -12.95
N PHE A 127 11.87 3.67 -12.18
CA PHE A 127 10.44 3.82 -11.86
C PHE A 127 10.18 5.11 -11.08
N PHE A 128 10.97 5.38 -10.04
CA PHE A 128 10.81 6.60 -9.24
C PHE A 128 11.03 7.87 -10.05
N GLU A 129 11.99 7.89 -11.00
CA GLU A 129 12.18 9.05 -11.87
C GLU A 129 10.99 9.26 -12.82
N CYS A 130 10.39 8.17 -13.34
CA CYS A 130 9.17 8.26 -14.13
C CYS A 130 8.00 8.80 -13.30
N SER A 131 7.81 8.28 -12.09
CA SER A 131 6.77 8.72 -11.16
C SER A 131 6.93 10.20 -10.77
N ASN A 132 8.17 10.63 -10.48
CA ASN A 132 8.49 12.02 -10.19
C ASN A 132 8.16 12.94 -11.39
N TYR A 133 8.46 12.52 -12.62
CA TYR A 133 8.10 13.28 -13.81
C TYR A 133 6.58 13.51 -13.90
N ILE A 134 5.80 12.46 -13.68
CA ILE A 134 4.34 12.53 -13.72
C ILE A 134 3.79 13.45 -12.63
N THR A 135 4.20 13.22 -11.39
CA THR A 135 3.72 14.00 -10.24
C THR A 135 4.08 15.47 -10.32
N ASN A 136 5.32 15.78 -10.77
CA ASN A 136 5.75 17.16 -10.99
C ASN A 136 5.08 17.83 -12.20
N SER A 137 4.42 17.08 -13.09
CA SER A 137 3.63 17.62 -14.21
C SER A 137 2.23 18.08 -13.78
N LEU A 138 1.74 17.64 -12.61
CA LEU A 138 0.43 18.02 -12.08
C LEU A 138 0.47 19.43 -11.49
N SER A 139 -0.52 20.25 -11.80
CA SER A 139 -0.71 21.50 -11.08
C SER A 139 -1.23 21.23 -9.65
N ILE A 140 -0.96 22.13 -8.72
CA ILE A 140 -1.52 22.04 -7.34
C ILE A 140 -3.06 21.96 -7.38
N ILE A 141 -3.69 22.66 -8.31
CA ILE A 141 -5.15 22.64 -8.47
C ILE A 141 -5.62 21.24 -8.92
N ASP A 142 -4.91 20.61 -9.85
CA ASP A 142 -5.25 19.26 -10.31
C ASP A 142 -5.04 18.24 -9.20
N LEU A 143 -3.97 18.37 -8.42
CA LEU A 143 -3.72 17.50 -7.27
C LEU A 143 -4.88 17.57 -6.25
N PHE A 144 -5.33 18.79 -5.86
CA PHE A 144 -6.46 18.95 -4.96
C PHE A 144 -7.78 18.43 -5.55
N LYS A 145 -8.02 18.62 -6.85
CA LYS A 145 -9.20 18.05 -7.53
C LYS A 145 -9.17 16.53 -7.53
N ASN A 146 -8.00 15.92 -7.79
CA ASN A 146 -7.83 14.49 -7.77
C ASN A 146 -8.05 13.93 -6.34
N MET A 147 -7.50 14.60 -5.31
CA MET A 147 -7.73 14.24 -3.91
C MET A 147 -9.22 14.31 -3.55
N GLN A 148 -9.93 15.35 -3.98
CA GLN A 148 -11.37 15.47 -3.71
C GLN A 148 -12.14 14.35 -4.40
N SER A 149 -11.84 14.04 -5.67
CA SER A 149 -12.45 12.93 -6.41
C SER A 149 -12.22 11.58 -5.73
N ALA A 150 -11.00 11.36 -5.23
CA ALA A 150 -10.66 10.14 -4.49
C ALA A 150 -11.45 10.02 -3.17
N ILE A 151 -11.59 11.13 -2.43
CA ILE A 151 -12.42 11.17 -1.20
C ILE A 151 -13.91 10.94 -1.52
N ASP A 152 -14.44 11.56 -2.58
CA ASP A 152 -15.83 11.38 -2.98
C ASP A 152 -16.11 9.92 -3.38
N PHE A 153 -15.18 9.28 -4.08
CA PHE A 153 -15.24 7.85 -4.39
C PHE A 153 -15.27 7.00 -3.12
N GLN A 154 -14.34 7.20 -2.20
CA GLN A 154 -14.26 6.45 -0.96
C GLN A 154 -15.49 6.70 -0.06
N ALA A 155 -15.97 7.93 0.03
CA ALA A 155 -17.18 8.27 0.76
C ALA A 155 -18.43 7.57 0.18
N SER A 156 -18.48 7.39 -1.15
CA SER A 156 -19.56 6.65 -1.80
C SER A 156 -19.59 5.16 -1.42
N HIS A 157 -18.44 4.61 -0.97
CA HIS A 157 -18.30 3.27 -0.41
C HIS A 157 -18.45 3.23 1.13
N GLY A 158 -18.86 4.35 1.73
CA GLY A 158 -19.13 4.44 3.17
C GLY A 158 -17.89 4.67 4.04
N ILE A 159 -16.72 4.96 3.46
CA ILE A 159 -15.50 5.30 4.19
C ILE A 159 -15.62 6.74 4.69
N GLY A 160 -15.39 6.96 5.98
CA GLY A 160 -15.43 8.28 6.62
C GLY A 160 -14.10 8.73 7.22
N CYS A 161 -13.13 7.83 7.27
CA CYS A 161 -11.77 8.11 7.75
C CYS A 161 -10.76 7.30 6.96
N ILE A 162 -9.62 7.92 6.65
CA ILE A 162 -8.48 7.25 6.03
C ILE A 162 -7.19 7.51 6.82
N HIS A 163 -6.34 6.49 6.93
CA HIS A 163 -4.97 6.62 7.37
C HIS A 163 -4.07 6.58 6.13
N THR A 164 -3.47 7.71 5.81
CA THR A 164 -2.64 7.82 4.61
C THR A 164 -1.17 7.89 4.97
N VAL A 165 -0.36 7.15 4.25
CA VAL A 165 1.10 7.21 4.33
C VAL A 165 1.62 8.13 3.22
N SER A 166 2.45 9.11 3.58
CA SER A 166 2.85 10.22 2.70
C SER A 166 4.34 10.52 2.81
N GLY A 167 4.95 11.10 1.79
CA GLY A 167 6.37 11.48 1.79
C GLY A 167 7.15 10.83 0.67
N VAL A 168 6.49 10.37 -0.40
CA VAL A 168 7.13 9.74 -1.55
C VAL A 168 6.56 10.31 -2.85
N GLY A 169 7.43 10.52 -3.84
CA GLY A 169 7.02 10.98 -5.17
C GLY A 169 6.85 12.50 -5.31
N PHE A 170 7.11 13.26 -4.24
CA PHE A 170 7.06 14.73 -4.28
C PHE A 170 8.33 15.37 -3.71
N THR A 171 8.88 16.33 -4.41
CA THR A 171 10.08 17.05 -3.97
C THR A 171 9.87 17.65 -2.58
N GLY A 172 10.79 17.36 -1.65
CA GLY A 172 10.75 17.90 -0.28
C GLY A 172 9.58 17.41 0.56
N ASN A 173 8.99 16.26 0.23
CA ASN A 173 7.84 15.67 0.92
C ASN A 173 6.65 16.65 0.98
N LEU A 174 6.39 17.36 -0.12
CA LEU A 174 5.30 18.33 -0.21
C LEU A 174 3.92 17.69 -0.12
N ASP A 175 3.78 16.44 -0.53
CA ASP A 175 2.56 15.65 -0.38
C ASP A 175 2.08 15.60 1.08
N ILE A 176 2.97 15.37 2.05
CA ILE A 176 2.62 15.42 3.49
C ILE A 176 1.97 16.75 3.86
N THR A 177 2.50 17.85 3.31
CA THR A 177 1.97 19.19 3.59
C THR A 177 0.63 19.41 2.87
N PHE A 178 0.52 18.95 1.62
CA PHE A 178 -0.72 19.06 0.84
C PHE A 178 -1.84 18.22 1.47
N GLU A 179 -1.59 16.99 1.83
CA GLU A 179 -2.59 16.13 2.49
C GLU A 179 -3.02 16.70 3.84
N LYS A 180 -2.09 17.25 4.63
CA LYS A 180 -2.42 17.92 5.87
C LYS A 180 -3.28 19.17 5.69
N ILE A 181 -3.02 19.99 4.65
CA ILE A 181 -3.84 21.15 4.30
C ILE A 181 -5.21 20.68 3.81
N PHE A 182 -5.23 19.69 2.94
CA PHE A 182 -6.46 19.10 2.41
C PHE A 182 -7.34 18.53 3.53
N ALA A 183 -6.77 17.74 4.44
CA ALA A 183 -7.47 17.20 5.60
C ALA A 183 -8.17 18.30 6.44
N LYS A 184 -7.51 19.46 6.60
CA LYS A 184 -8.08 20.59 7.33
C LYS A 184 -9.16 21.34 6.56
N SER A 185 -9.19 21.23 5.25
CA SER A 185 -10.21 21.89 4.40
C SER A 185 -11.52 21.12 4.34
N LEU A 186 -11.55 19.85 4.75
CA LEU A 186 -12.74 19.02 4.75
C LEU A 186 -13.71 19.46 5.86
N THR A 187 -14.92 19.83 5.47
CA THR A 187 -15.97 20.32 6.40
C THR A 187 -17.15 19.37 6.54
N ASN A 188 -17.14 18.26 5.80
CA ASN A 188 -18.21 17.26 5.74
C ASN A 188 -18.11 16.14 6.79
N GLY A 189 -17.13 16.24 7.72
CA GLY A 189 -16.88 15.24 8.74
C GLY A 189 -15.98 14.07 8.31
N TYR A 190 -15.54 14.03 7.04
CA TYR A 190 -14.53 13.08 6.57
C TYR A 190 -13.17 13.37 7.21
N GLN A 191 -12.42 12.34 7.55
CA GLN A 191 -11.16 12.48 8.29
C GLN A 191 -9.99 11.87 7.51
N VAL A 192 -8.83 12.54 7.58
CA VAL A 192 -7.57 12.06 7.01
C VAL A 192 -6.52 12.08 8.13
N ARG A 193 -5.89 10.95 8.37
CA ARG A 193 -4.82 10.76 9.34
C ARG A 193 -3.52 10.50 8.60
N VAL A 194 -2.59 11.46 8.67
CA VAL A 194 -1.34 11.43 7.89
C VAL A 194 -0.21 10.81 8.69
N PHE A 195 0.45 9.81 8.11
CA PHE A 195 1.66 9.17 8.59
C PHE A 195 2.82 9.54 7.64
N PRO A 196 3.80 10.34 8.07
CA PRO A 196 5.00 10.58 7.26
C PRO A 196 5.82 9.31 7.11
N GLN A 197 6.04 8.87 5.89
CA GLN A 197 6.87 7.70 5.54
C GLN A 197 8.36 8.05 5.63
N SER A 198 8.86 8.28 6.82
CA SER A 198 10.26 8.67 7.01
C SER A 198 10.82 8.13 8.32
N MET A 199 12.05 7.65 8.30
CA MET A 199 12.79 7.31 9.53
C MET A 199 13.39 8.55 10.22
N ASN A 200 13.28 9.73 9.61
CA ASN A 200 13.66 10.99 10.24
C ASN A 200 12.51 11.56 11.08
N VAL A 201 12.59 11.39 12.38
CA VAL A 201 11.58 11.83 13.37
C VAL A 201 11.23 13.33 13.25
N ASP A 202 12.19 14.15 12.85
CA ASP A 202 12.00 15.60 12.63
C ASP A 202 10.96 15.90 11.56
N VAL A 203 10.75 15.02 10.59
CA VAL A 203 9.74 15.20 9.54
C VAL A 203 8.34 15.29 10.13
N ALA A 204 8.01 14.44 11.10
CA ALA A 204 6.75 14.47 11.82
C ALA A 204 6.69 15.64 12.81
N LEU A 205 7.73 15.83 13.63
CA LEU A 205 7.75 16.84 14.68
C LEU A 205 7.65 18.26 14.15
N LYS A 206 8.40 18.62 13.11
CA LYS A 206 8.33 19.93 12.45
C LYS A 206 6.96 20.22 11.85
N ARG A 207 6.22 19.18 11.44
CA ARG A 207 4.85 19.29 10.92
C ARG A 207 3.77 19.14 11.99
N LYS A 208 4.16 18.94 13.25
CA LYS A 208 3.24 18.70 14.39
C LYS A 208 2.27 17.54 14.10
N LEU A 209 2.79 16.45 13.57
CA LEU A 209 2.06 15.21 13.36
C LEU A 209 2.33 14.26 14.53
N PRO A 210 1.32 13.57 15.08
CA PRO A 210 1.47 12.71 16.26
C PRO A 210 1.95 11.30 15.91
N ARG A 211 2.25 11.02 14.61
CA ARG A 211 2.54 9.70 14.11
C ARG A 211 3.59 9.74 13.01
N ILE A 212 4.23 8.61 12.76
CA ILE A 212 5.30 8.45 11.77
C ILE A 212 5.36 6.99 11.32
N GLY A 213 5.81 6.76 10.09
CA GLY A 213 5.97 5.42 9.54
C GLY A 213 5.11 5.16 8.33
N GLY A 214 4.89 3.91 8.02
CA GLY A 214 4.19 3.47 6.82
C GLY A 214 5.05 2.54 5.98
N CYS A 215 5.05 2.75 4.67
CA CYS A 215 5.84 2.02 3.68
C CYS A 215 7.10 2.80 3.25
N PHE A 216 7.70 2.46 2.14
CA PHE A 216 8.89 3.08 1.51
C PHE A 216 10.07 3.25 2.47
N GLU A 217 10.37 4.46 2.98
CA GLU A 217 11.46 4.65 3.94
C GLU A 217 11.24 3.89 5.25
N CYS A 218 10.01 3.49 5.56
CA CYS A 218 9.67 2.70 6.74
C CYS A 218 9.26 1.27 6.39
N ALA A 219 9.42 0.85 5.13
CA ALA A 219 9.30 -0.54 4.73
C ALA A 219 10.56 -1.30 5.17
N LEU A 220 10.38 -2.43 5.84
CA LEU A 220 11.48 -3.29 6.25
C LEU A 220 11.85 -4.30 5.17
N ASP A 221 10.90 -4.63 4.29
CA ASP A 221 11.06 -5.50 3.13
C ASP A 221 10.17 -5.06 1.96
N GLY A 222 10.11 -5.88 0.91
CA GLY A 222 9.23 -5.66 -0.23
C GLY A 222 7.99 -6.56 -0.21
N CYS A 223 7.65 -7.19 -1.35
CA CYS A 223 6.46 -8.02 -1.50
C CYS A 223 6.78 -9.40 -2.13
N PHE A 224 5.83 -10.33 -2.02
CA PHE A 224 5.99 -11.68 -2.60
C PHE A 224 6.11 -11.64 -4.12
N GLY A 225 5.30 -10.82 -4.80
CA GLY A 225 5.31 -10.73 -6.26
C GLY A 225 6.60 -10.18 -6.88
N SER A 226 7.49 -9.60 -6.07
CA SER A 226 8.82 -9.13 -6.48
C SER A 226 9.95 -9.99 -5.91
N HIS A 227 9.66 -11.05 -5.14
CA HIS A 227 10.62 -11.92 -4.44
C HIS A 227 11.54 -11.16 -3.46
N ASP A 228 11.10 -10.02 -2.96
CA ASP A 228 11.86 -9.21 -2.02
C ASP A 228 11.20 -9.07 -0.63
N ALA A 229 10.05 -9.72 -0.38
CA ALA A 229 9.59 -9.98 0.97
C ALA A 229 10.64 -10.83 1.72
N ALA A 230 11.11 -10.35 2.87
CA ALA A 230 12.23 -10.98 3.59
C ALA A 230 11.75 -12.20 4.39
N MET A 231 12.26 -13.37 4.05
CA MET A 231 11.86 -14.67 4.55
C MET A 231 12.93 -15.28 5.47
N ASN A 232 12.51 -15.99 6.52
CA ASN A 232 13.41 -16.76 7.38
C ASN A 232 13.95 -17.99 6.63
N GLU A 233 13.17 -18.55 5.71
CA GLU A 233 13.58 -19.63 4.81
C GLU A 233 13.50 -19.17 3.35
N PRO A 234 14.44 -19.59 2.47
CA PRO A 234 14.45 -19.17 1.07
C PRO A 234 13.13 -19.47 0.33
N TYR A 235 12.85 -18.69 -0.70
CA TYR A 235 11.83 -19.03 -1.70
C TYR A 235 12.14 -20.38 -2.34
N VAL A 236 11.10 -21.15 -2.70
CA VAL A 236 11.29 -22.52 -3.23
C VAL A 236 11.61 -22.55 -4.72
N ASP A 237 11.35 -21.47 -5.43
CA ASP A 237 11.56 -21.36 -6.88
C ASP A 237 12.99 -20.98 -7.31
N SER A 238 13.92 -20.91 -6.37
CA SER A 238 15.34 -20.58 -6.59
C SER A 238 15.65 -19.20 -7.19
N LEU A 239 14.67 -18.35 -7.44
CA LEU A 239 14.87 -17.05 -8.06
C LEU A 239 15.13 -15.93 -7.05
N GLY A 240 14.49 -15.99 -5.88
CA GLY A 240 14.45 -14.89 -4.92
C GLY A 240 15.39 -15.00 -3.72
N GLY A 241 16.13 -16.12 -3.54
CA GLY A 241 16.88 -16.33 -2.30
C GLY A 241 15.95 -16.32 -1.09
N ASP A 242 16.24 -15.51 -0.07
CA ASP A 242 15.41 -15.30 1.11
C ASP A 242 14.79 -13.88 1.18
N GLY A 243 14.69 -13.19 0.04
CA GLY A 243 14.22 -11.81 -0.02
C GLY A 243 15.25 -10.80 0.48
N VAL A 244 14.80 -9.60 0.86
CA VAL A 244 15.70 -8.50 1.23
C VAL A 244 15.16 -7.76 2.45
N LEU A 245 15.91 -7.74 3.56
CA LEU A 245 15.75 -6.72 4.58
C LEU A 245 16.40 -5.41 4.09
N TYR A 246 15.63 -4.32 4.06
CA TYR A 246 16.13 -3.03 3.58
C TYR A 246 17.04 -2.33 4.58
N TYR A 247 16.98 -2.72 5.86
CA TYR A 247 17.76 -2.14 6.95
C TYR A 247 18.26 -3.21 7.90
N ASP A 248 19.39 -2.90 8.55
CA ASP A 248 19.86 -3.68 9.72
C ASP A 248 18.99 -3.38 10.97
N ASP A 249 19.04 -4.29 11.93
CA ASP A 249 18.28 -4.20 13.18
C ASP A 249 18.64 -2.93 13.96
N GLU A 250 19.91 -2.53 13.98
CA GLU A 250 20.39 -1.36 14.76
C GLU A 250 19.72 -0.07 14.28
N LYS A 251 19.62 0.13 12.96
CA LYS A 251 18.98 1.30 12.37
C LYS A 251 17.49 1.37 12.68
N VAL A 252 16.77 0.23 12.57
CA VAL A 252 15.33 0.16 12.85
C VAL A 252 15.05 0.38 14.34
N ILE A 253 15.85 -0.24 15.22
CA ILE A 253 15.75 -0.06 16.68
C ILE A 253 16.00 1.41 17.07
N ASP A 254 17.03 2.05 16.51
CA ASP A 254 17.35 3.47 16.77
C ASP A 254 16.20 4.39 16.35
N PHE A 255 15.63 4.17 15.16
CA PHE A 255 14.43 4.88 14.70
C PHE A 255 13.26 4.70 15.67
N CYS A 256 12.90 3.46 16.00
CA CYS A 256 11.79 3.17 16.90
C CYS A 256 11.97 3.79 18.29
N LYS A 257 13.17 3.73 18.86
CA LYS A 257 13.49 4.37 20.15
C LYS A 257 13.31 5.89 20.09
N LYS A 258 13.85 6.54 19.05
CA LYS A 258 13.72 7.99 18.87
C LYS A 258 12.27 8.41 18.71
N ALA A 259 11.51 7.73 17.85
CA ALA A 259 10.11 8.03 17.61
C ALA A 259 9.25 7.79 18.86
N ASN A 260 9.44 6.67 19.56
CA ASN A 260 8.72 6.35 20.78
C ASN A 260 8.99 7.36 21.91
N ARG A 261 10.26 7.75 22.14
CA ARG A 261 10.63 8.79 23.11
C ARG A 261 10.05 10.17 22.76
N ALA A 262 9.90 10.46 21.46
CA ALA A 262 9.26 11.69 20.98
C ALA A 262 7.72 11.68 21.12
N GLY A 263 7.13 10.59 21.62
CA GLY A 263 5.69 10.45 21.79
C GLY A 263 4.93 10.11 20.52
N LEU A 264 5.62 9.80 19.42
CA LEU A 264 4.99 9.46 18.16
C LEU A 264 4.42 8.03 18.17
N GLN A 265 3.30 7.82 17.50
CA GLN A 265 2.83 6.51 17.08
C GLN A 265 3.68 6.05 15.90
N ILE A 266 4.04 4.77 15.85
CA ILE A 266 4.90 4.19 14.81
C ILE A 266 4.11 3.13 14.06
N GLU A 267 4.18 3.13 12.73
CA GLU A 267 3.77 2.03 11.89
C GLU A 267 4.88 1.68 10.90
N MET A 268 5.10 0.39 10.64
CA MET A 268 6.12 -0.09 9.70
C MET A 268 5.58 -1.21 8.85
N HIS A 269 5.85 -1.17 7.55
CA HIS A 269 5.54 -2.23 6.63
C HIS A 269 6.43 -3.46 6.86
N ALA A 270 5.83 -4.63 6.94
CA ALA A 270 6.52 -5.92 6.96
C ALA A 270 5.61 -7.01 6.36
N ILE A 271 6.05 -7.66 5.31
CA ILE A 271 5.30 -8.72 4.61
C ILE A 271 5.84 -10.11 4.93
N GLY A 272 7.16 -10.32 4.79
CA GLY A 272 7.81 -11.59 5.10
C GLY A 272 8.04 -11.78 6.60
N ASP A 273 8.16 -13.04 7.02
CA ASP A 273 8.31 -13.42 8.43
C ASP A 273 9.60 -12.88 9.08
N LYS A 274 10.68 -12.75 8.32
CA LYS A 274 11.94 -12.16 8.79
C LYS A 274 11.80 -10.65 9.04
N ALA A 275 11.08 -9.93 8.17
CA ALA A 275 10.80 -8.51 8.36
C ALA A 275 9.81 -8.27 9.51
N PHE A 276 8.80 -9.12 9.64
CA PHE A 276 7.88 -9.09 10.78
C PHE A 276 8.62 -9.26 12.11
N ASP A 277 9.52 -10.22 12.21
CA ASP A 277 10.37 -10.41 13.39
C ASP A 277 11.26 -9.20 13.69
N GLN A 278 11.81 -8.55 12.65
CA GLN A 278 12.61 -7.33 12.81
C GLN A 278 11.76 -6.18 13.37
N ALA A 279 10.54 -5.98 12.84
CA ALA A 279 9.61 -4.98 13.36
C ALA A 279 9.26 -5.24 14.83
N CYS A 280 8.94 -6.49 15.17
CA CYS A 280 8.62 -6.91 16.52
C CYS A 280 9.77 -6.62 17.50
N ARG A 281 11.01 -7.00 17.14
CA ARG A 281 12.19 -6.73 17.97
C ARG A 281 12.44 -5.24 18.16
N ALA A 282 12.27 -4.44 17.10
CA ALA A 282 12.52 -3.01 17.16
C ALA A 282 11.49 -2.27 18.03
N LEU A 283 10.19 -2.58 17.87
CA LEU A 283 9.14 -2.00 18.71
C LEU A 283 9.24 -2.44 20.16
N LYS A 284 9.54 -3.72 20.43
CA LYS A 284 9.84 -4.23 21.76
C LYS A 284 10.98 -3.46 22.40
N ALA A 285 12.12 -3.32 21.70
CA ALA A 285 13.28 -2.61 22.20
C ALA A 285 12.99 -1.12 22.50
N ALA A 286 12.12 -0.48 21.72
CA ALA A 286 11.70 0.89 21.95
C ALA A 286 10.79 1.03 23.18
N LEU A 287 9.90 0.07 23.42
CA LEU A 287 9.00 0.06 24.57
C LEU A 287 9.69 -0.37 25.87
N ASP A 288 10.67 -1.26 25.80
CA ASP A 288 11.56 -1.59 26.94
C ASP A 288 12.42 -0.37 27.35
N ASP A 289 12.91 0.38 26.37
CA ASP A 289 13.72 1.59 26.58
C ASP A 289 12.92 2.76 27.17
N TYR A 290 11.69 2.97 26.68
CA TYR A 290 10.78 4.01 27.14
C TYR A 290 9.33 3.49 27.14
N PRO A 291 8.85 2.94 28.27
CA PRO A 291 7.52 2.34 28.36
C PRO A 291 6.40 3.36 28.14
N ARG A 292 5.46 3.03 27.24
CA ARG A 292 4.23 3.77 26.99
C ARG A 292 3.04 2.82 27.01
N LYS A 293 2.02 3.10 27.81
CA LYS A 293 0.85 2.21 27.96
C LYS A 293 -0.08 2.24 26.76
N ASP A 294 -0.36 3.44 26.21
CA ASP A 294 -1.26 3.64 25.08
C ASP A 294 -0.48 4.26 23.92
N HIS A 295 0.41 3.47 23.30
CA HIS A 295 1.28 3.90 22.19
C HIS A 295 0.66 3.65 20.82
N ARG A 296 -0.14 2.57 20.71
CA ARG A 296 -0.82 2.10 19.48
C ARG A 296 0.12 1.95 18.29
N HIS A 297 1.36 1.51 18.53
CA HIS A 297 2.27 1.14 17.44
C HIS A 297 1.70 -0.04 16.67
N GLY A 298 1.97 -0.09 15.37
CA GLY A 298 1.48 -1.14 14.48
C GLY A 298 2.55 -1.67 13.53
N ILE A 299 2.31 -2.85 13.00
CA ILE A 299 3.02 -3.43 11.87
C ILE A 299 1.98 -3.57 10.76
N ILE A 300 2.31 -3.12 9.54
CA ILE A 300 1.38 -3.08 8.41
C ILE A 300 1.58 -4.33 7.57
N HIS A 301 0.53 -4.85 7.00
CA HIS A 301 0.39 -6.05 6.17
C HIS A 301 0.41 -7.35 6.98
N ASP A 302 1.48 -7.67 7.70
CA ASP A 302 1.57 -8.86 8.55
C ASP A 302 1.17 -10.16 7.83
N CYS A 303 1.56 -10.27 6.53
CA CYS A 303 1.06 -11.35 5.69
C CYS A 303 1.55 -12.72 6.16
N LEU A 304 2.81 -12.83 6.58
CA LEU A 304 3.39 -14.10 7.07
C LEU A 304 4.08 -13.88 8.44
N PRO A 305 3.34 -13.83 9.55
CA PRO A 305 3.93 -13.65 10.87
C PRO A 305 4.53 -14.93 11.43
N THR A 306 5.46 -14.79 12.38
CA THR A 306 5.95 -15.88 13.23
C THR A 306 5.16 -15.97 14.54
N GLU A 307 5.16 -17.16 15.17
CA GLU A 307 4.53 -17.36 16.49
C GLU A 307 5.21 -16.50 17.58
N GLU A 308 6.53 -16.37 17.55
CA GLU A 308 7.28 -15.53 18.51
C GLU A 308 6.95 -14.04 18.30
N GLY A 309 6.87 -13.58 17.06
CA GLY A 309 6.46 -12.21 16.75
C GLY A 309 5.04 -11.91 17.21
N ILE A 310 4.07 -12.82 16.98
CA ILE A 310 2.69 -12.71 17.49
C ILE A 310 2.67 -12.58 19.01
N LYS A 311 3.48 -13.37 19.72
CA LYS A 311 3.62 -13.29 21.18
C LYS A 311 4.15 -11.93 21.63
N ILE A 312 5.17 -11.39 20.95
CA ILE A 312 5.68 -10.04 21.23
C ILE A 312 4.57 -9.00 21.01
N CYS A 313 3.84 -9.09 19.90
CA CYS A 313 2.77 -8.14 19.60
C CYS A 313 1.67 -8.16 20.64
N ARG A 314 1.25 -9.34 21.12
CA ARG A 314 0.30 -9.50 22.24
C ARG A 314 0.83 -8.87 23.52
N ASP A 315 2.06 -9.21 23.92
CA ASP A 315 2.62 -8.82 25.23
C ASP A 315 2.92 -7.32 25.30
N TYR A 316 3.18 -6.69 24.13
CA TYR A 316 3.48 -5.25 24.02
C TYR A 316 2.32 -4.43 23.43
N ASN A 317 1.13 -5.02 23.17
CA ASN A 317 -0.03 -4.37 22.57
C ASN A 317 0.28 -3.70 21.22
N ILE A 318 1.07 -4.34 20.37
CA ILE A 318 1.34 -3.90 19.00
C ILE A 318 0.15 -4.30 18.12
N GLN A 319 -0.31 -3.41 17.23
CA GLN A 319 -1.52 -3.57 16.44
C GLN A 319 -1.21 -4.05 15.02
N MET A 320 -2.21 -4.62 14.35
CA MET A 320 -2.11 -5.17 12.99
C MET A 320 -3.08 -4.47 12.04
N PRO A 321 -2.68 -3.40 11.35
CA PRO A 321 -3.42 -2.88 10.20
C PRO A 321 -3.16 -3.76 8.98
N VAL A 322 -4.07 -4.73 8.75
CA VAL A 322 -3.99 -5.72 7.68
C VAL A 322 -4.76 -5.28 6.43
N GLN A 323 -4.53 -5.97 5.32
CA GLN A 323 -5.27 -5.80 4.07
C GLN A 323 -5.96 -7.12 3.70
N SER A 324 -7.17 -7.32 4.20
CA SER A 324 -7.91 -8.56 3.91
C SER A 324 -8.23 -8.73 2.41
N ALA A 325 -8.19 -7.65 1.62
CA ALA A 325 -8.31 -7.71 0.16
C ALA A 325 -7.18 -8.50 -0.53
N PHE A 326 -6.03 -8.70 0.14
CA PHE A 326 -4.94 -9.54 -0.37
C PHE A 326 -5.23 -11.05 -0.26
N ILE A 327 -6.24 -11.45 0.51
CA ILE A 327 -6.66 -12.86 0.60
C ILE A 327 -7.26 -13.27 -0.74
N ASN A 328 -6.68 -14.30 -1.38
CA ASN A 328 -7.05 -14.74 -2.71
C ASN A 328 -7.14 -13.56 -3.69
N TRP A 329 -6.04 -12.84 -3.79
CA TRP A 329 -5.96 -11.63 -4.62
C TRP A 329 -5.63 -11.99 -6.06
N LYS A 330 -6.43 -11.48 -7.01
CA LYS A 330 -6.27 -11.79 -8.45
C LYS A 330 -4.88 -11.43 -8.99
N GLN A 331 -4.23 -10.42 -8.40
CA GLN A 331 -2.92 -9.92 -8.85
C GLN A 331 -1.76 -10.79 -8.35
N GLU A 332 -1.96 -11.52 -7.25
CA GLU A 332 -1.05 -12.55 -6.71
C GLU A 332 -1.86 -13.80 -6.34
N PRO A 333 -2.29 -14.61 -7.32
CA PRO A 333 -3.11 -15.79 -7.06
C PRO A 333 -2.41 -16.80 -6.15
N ASP A 334 -3.19 -17.56 -5.37
CA ASP A 334 -2.66 -18.55 -4.43
C ASP A 334 -1.74 -19.58 -5.12
N GLU A 335 -2.06 -19.99 -6.37
CA GLU A 335 -1.21 -20.89 -7.15
C GLU A 335 0.17 -20.30 -7.45
N TYR A 336 0.22 -18.96 -7.68
CA TYR A 336 1.49 -18.27 -7.85
C TYR A 336 2.26 -18.24 -6.52
N LEU A 337 1.61 -17.88 -5.44
CA LEU A 337 2.22 -17.84 -4.10
C LEU A 337 2.72 -19.22 -3.67
N GLU A 338 1.95 -20.30 -3.91
CA GLU A 338 2.39 -21.67 -3.67
C GLU A 338 3.63 -22.03 -4.51
N SER A 339 3.72 -21.55 -5.74
CA SER A 339 4.87 -21.85 -6.62
C SER A 339 6.17 -21.21 -6.14
N ILE A 340 6.10 -20.06 -5.43
CA ILE A 340 7.29 -19.33 -4.98
C ILE A 340 7.66 -19.60 -3.52
N MET A 341 6.69 -19.89 -2.63
CA MET A 341 6.97 -20.08 -1.21
C MET A 341 6.57 -21.46 -0.66
N GLY A 342 5.88 -22.27 -1.46
CA GLY A 342 5.38 -23.60 -1.08
C GLY A 342 4.05 -23.53 -0.33
N LYS A 343 3.30 -24.64 -0.40
CA LYS A 343 1.93 -24.73 0.12
C LYS A 343 1.80 -24.39 1.61
N GLU A 344 2.69 -24.92 2.44
CA GLU A 344 2.64 -24.73 3.90
C GLU A 344 2.69 -23.25 4.29
N ARG A 345 3.59 -22.46 3.67
CA ARG A 345 3.69 -21.02 3.94
C ARG A 345 2.52 -20.25 3.38
N THR A 346 2.03 -20.62 2.19
CA THR A 346 0.83 -19.98 1.60
C THR A 346 -0.41 -20.21 2.46
N GLU A 347 -0.61 -21.39 3.02
CA GLU A 347 -1.72 -21.67 3.94
C GLU A 347 -1.66 -20.89 5.27
N ARG A 348 -0.48 -20.37 5.63
CA ARG A 348 -0.29 -19.54 6.84
C ARG A 348 -0.46 -18.05 6.61
N LEU A 349 -0.70 -17.60 5.38
CA LEU A 349 -0.83 -16.19 5.06
C LEU A 349 -2.07 -15.56 5.70
N ASN A 350 -1.94 -14.28 6.05
CA ASN A 350 -3.03 -13.42 6.54
C ASN A 350 -3.82 -14.05 7.72
N PRO A 351 -3.19 -14.38 8.86
CA PRO A 351 -3.79 -15.15 9.93
C PRO A 351 -4.66 -14.27 10.86
N ILE A 352 -5.71 -13.66 10.32
CA ILE A 352 -6.56 -12.67 11.00
C ILE A 352 -7.19 -13.23 12.27
N ARG A 353 -7.72 -14.46 12.23
CA ARG A 353 -8.31 -15.12 13.42
C ARG A 353 -7.26 -15.33 14.50
N THR A 354 -6.08 -15.80 14.12
CA THR A 354 -4.97 -16.00 15.06
C THR A 354 -4.63 -14.72 15.80
N PHE A 355 -4.57 -13.58 15.13
CA PHE A 355 -4.36 -12.29 15.78
C PHE A 355 -5.48 -11.96 16.78
N ASN A 356 -6.76 -12.09 16.37
CA ASN A 356 -7.91 -11.84 17.24
C ASN A 356 -7.92 -12.74 18.47
N GLU A 357 -7.64 -14.04 18.32
CA GLU A 357 -7.57 -15.01 19.42
C GLU A 357 -6.43 -14.72 20.40
N ASN A 358 -5.36 -14.08 19.93
CA ASN A 358 -4.28 -13.58 20.79
C ASN A 358 -4.59 -12.20 21.43
N GLY A 359 -5.78 -11.64 21.22
CA GLY A 359 -6.19 -10.36 21.79
C GLY A 359 -5.52 -9.15 21.15
N ILE A 360 -4.89 -9.32 19.98
CA ILE A 360 -4.27 -8.25 19.21
C ILE A 360 -5.35 -7.46 18.49
N VAL A 361 -5.26 -6.13 18.49
CA VAL A 361 -6.19 -5.28 17.75
C VAL A 361 -5.85 -5.35 16.27
N VAL A 362 -6.77 -5.93 15.50
CA VAL A 362 -6.68 -5.99 14.04
C VAL A 362 -7.58 -4.92 13.44
N SER A 363 -7.07 -4.12 12.53
CA SER A 363 -7.83 -3.17 11.71
C SER A 363 -7.60 -3.46 10.23
N CYS A 364 -8.43 -2.91 9.35
CA CYS A 364 -8.36 -3.24 7.93
C CYS A 364 -8.26 -1.99 7.07
N GLY A 365 -7.44 -2.07 6.01
CA GLY A 365 -7.25 -1.03 5.02
C GLY A 365 -7.15 -1.58 3.60
N SER A 366 -7.17 -0.69 2.62
CA SER A 366 -7.10 -1.04 1.21
C SER A 366 -5.71 -1.24 0.67
N ASP A 367 -4.74 -0.54 1.23
CA ASP A 367 -3.46 -0.28 0.57
C ASP A 367 -3.65 0.35 -0.83
N ALA A 368 -4.71 1.17 -0.99
CA ALA A 368 -4.98 1.81 -2.26
C ALA A 368 -3.79 2.68 -2.71
N PRO A 369 -3.35 2.53 -3.96
CA PRO A 369 -4.05 1.99 -5.12
C PRO A 369 -3.93 0.46 -5.33
N CYS A 370 -3.17 -0.29 -4.52
CA CYS A 370 -2.93 -1.73 -4.74
C CYS A 370 -4.24 -2.53 -4.75
N THR A 371 -5.16 -2.25 -3.83
CA THR A 371 -6.54 -2.76 -3.91
C THR A 371 -7.55 -1.61 -3.87
N SER A 372 -8.78 -1.90 -4.29
CA SER A 372 -9.86 -0.90 -4.23
C SER A 372 -10.22 -0.58 -2.78
N PRO A 373 -10.42 0.70 -2.43
CA PRO A 373 -10.96 1.09 -1.13
C PRO A 373 -12.47 0.78 -1.06
N ASP A 374 -12.79 -0.51 -0.94
CA ASP A 374 -14.14 -1.06 -0.83
C ASP A 374 -14.27 -1.94 0.42
N PRO A 375 -14.82 -1.41 1.53
CA PRO A 375 -14.94 -2.15 2.78
C PRO A 375 -15.80 -3.41 2.69
N ILE A 376 -16.71 -3.51 1.73
CA ILE A 376 -17.53 -4.73 1.55
C ILE A 376 -16.65 -5.86 1.03
N VAL A 377 -15.71 -5.57 0.13
CA VAL A 377 -14.72 -6.55 -0.33
C VAL A 377 -13.83 -6.99 0.84
N TRP A 378 -13.36 -6.06 1.68
CA TRP A 378 -12.50 -6.41 2.82
C TRP A 378 -13.21 -7.32 3.81
N ILE A 379 -14.49 -7.02 4.12
CA ILE A 379 -15.33 -7.84 5.01
C ILE A 379 -15.56 -9.21 4.38
N ASP A 380 -15.93 -9.28 3.10
CA ASP A 380 -16.15 -10.52 2.38
C ASP A 380 -14.92 -11.43 2.44
N LYS A 381 -13.75 -10.90 2.12
CA LYS A 381 -12.48 -11.64 2.14
C LYS A 381 -12.09 -12.14 3.53
N ALA A 382 -12.32 -11.35 4.57
CA ALA A 382 -12.04 -11.75 5.94
C ALA A 382 -13.01 -12.85 6.44
N VAL A 383 -14.29 -12.77 6.08
CA VAL A 383 -15.34 -13.71 6.48
C VAL A 383 -15.29 -15.01 5.66
N ASN A 384 -15.09 -14.88 4.34
CA ASN A 384 -15.02 -16.00 3.40
C ASN A 384 -13.57 -16.39 3.07
N ASN A 385 -12.65 -16.25 4.04
CA ASN A 385 -11.25 -16.59 3.87
C ASN A 385 -11.11 -18.02 3.34
N MET A 386 -10.31 -18.21 2.30
CA MET A 386 -10.04 -19.54 1.70
C MET A 386 -9.50 -20.50 2.73
N ASN A 387 -8.58 -20.05 3.60
CA ASN A 387 -8.23 -20.79 4.80
C ASN A 387 -9.31 -20.59 5.88
N GLN A 388 -10.27 -21.51 5.94
CA GLN A 388 -11.40 -21.45 6.88
C GLN A 388 -10.97 -21.38 8.34
N SER A 389 -9.77 -21.84 8.68
CA SER A 389 -9.23 -21.71 10.04
C SER A 389 -8.93 -20.25 10.42
N GLN A 390 -8.74 -19.38 9.43
CA GLN A 390 -8.48 -17.96 9.60
C GLN A 390 -9.69 -17.05 9.30
N ALA A 391 -10.81 -17.62 8.84
CA ALA A 391 -12.04 -16.88 8.63
C ALA A 391 -12.58 -16.31 9.95
N VAL A 392 -13.03 -15.05 9.93
CA VAL A 392 -13.62 -14.36 11.08
C VAL A 392 -15.12 -14.18 10.91
N SER A 393 -15.84 -13.88 11.99
CA SER A 393 -17.27 -13.58 11.89
C SER A 393 -17.51 -12.21 11.20
N VAL A 394 -18.71 -12.03 10.65
CA VAL A 394 -19.13 -10.72 10.08
C VAL A 394 -18.99 -9.60 11.11
N GLN A 395 -19.28 -9.88 12.39
CA GLN A 395 -19.18 -8.89 13.45
C GLN A 395 -17.73 -8.48 13.72
N GLU A 396 -16.79 -9.43 13.72
CA GLU A 396 -15.35 -9.15 13.85
C GLU A 396 -14.85 -8.36 12.65
N ALA A 397 -15.19 -8.77 11.42
CA ALA A 397 -14.81 -8.06 10.20
C ALA A 397 -15.35 -6.62 10.17
N LEU A 398 -16.62 -6.41 10.55
CA LEU A 398 -17.17 -5.07 10.70
C LEU A 398 -16.42 -4.24 11.74
N ARG A 399 -16.05 -4.85 12.89
CA ARG A 399 -15.28 -4.17 13.93
C ARG A 399 -13.89 -3.77 13.44
N MET A 400 -13.23 -4.62 12.65
CA MET A 400 -11.93 -4.31 12.03
C MET A 400 -12.00 -3.08 11.12
N CYS A 401 -13.06 -3.00 10.32
CA CYS A 401 -13.25 -1.91 9.34
C CYS A 401 -13.92 -0.65 9.94
N THR A 402 -14.30 -0.65 11.22
CA THR A 402 -14.98 0.47 11.88
C THR A 402 -14.27 0.86 13.18
N TYR A 403 -14.75 0.34 14.32
CA TYR A 403 -14.26 0.70 15.66
C TYR A 403 -12.73 0.57 15.81
N ASN A 404 -12.16 -0.56 15.36
CA ASN A 404 -10.71 -0.78 15.48
C ASN A 404 -9.93 0.24 14.65
N GLY A 405 -10.42 0.62 13.47
CA GLY A 405 -9.80 1.66 12.65
C GLY A 405 -9.76 3.01 13.36
N TYR A 406 -10.86 3.44 13.99
CA TYR A 406 -10.86 4.65 14.82
C TYR A 406 -9.99 4.51 16.06
N TYR A 407 -10.00 3.33 16.69
CA TYR A 407 -9.15 3.05 17.84
C TYR A 407 -7.66 3.22 17.51
N VAL A 408 -7.21 2.71 16.37
CA VAL A 408 -5.79 2.83 15.94
C VAL A 408 -5.29 4.27 16.01
N THR A 409 -6.09 5.25 15.62
CA THR A 409 -5.69 6.68 15.60
C THR A 409 -6.24 7.52 16.73
N PHE A 410 -6.73 6.91 17.81
CA PHE A 410 -7.26 7.58 19.03
C PHE A 410 -8.56 8.34 18.80
N ASP A 411 -9.34 7.97 17.81
CA ASP A 411 -10.59 8.66 17.41
C ASP A 411 -11.86 7.94 17.93
N GLU A 412 -11.74 6.79 18.60
CA GLU A 412 -12.86 5.93 19.01
C GLU A 412 -13.83 6.56 20.02
N LYS A 413 -13.44 7.66 20.65
CA LYS A 413 -14.30 8.39 21.61
C LYS A 413 -15.09 9.51 20.94
N GLU A 414 -14.75 9.87 19.73
CA GLU A 414 -15.37 10.98 18.99
C GLU A 414 -16.36 10.48 17.92
N ARG A 415 -16.49 9.15 17.77
CA ARG A 415 -17.28 8.52 16.70
C ARG A 415 -18.11 7.34 17.20
#